data_04b53ea9726a7c473cb3e031f4c41c41
#
_entry.id   04b53ea9726a7c473cb3e031f4c41c41
#
_cell.length_a   1.000
_cell.length_b   1.000
_cell.length_c   1.000
_cell.angle_alpha   90.00
_cell.angle_beta   90.00
_cell.angle_gamma   90.00
#
_symmetry.space_group_name_H-M   'P 1'
#
loop_
_entity.id
_entity.type
_entity.pdbx_description
1 polymer ?
#
loop_
_entity_poly.entity_id
_entity_poly.type
_entity_poly.pdbx_seq_one_letter_code
_entity_poly.pdbx_strand_id
1 'polypeptide(L)'
;MCNILGIFVFMEEEKVVLVDLKDQQLGTMGKMEAHEKAILHRAFSVFILNSKKELLLQQRAFGKYHSPGLWTNTCCSHQREGETNLEAGHRRMMEEMGISVPLRELFTFIYEASFDNGLTEHELDHVMVGYSDEDPKINTDEVESFKWMSLDVLKKDLVKNPNDYTVWFAIIFDRFYQHVNNKL
;
A
#
# COMPACT_ATOMS: atom_id res chain seq x y z
N MET A 1 14.43 -23.02 -42.89
CA MET A 1 14.43 -23.30 -41.46
C MET A 1 14.65 -21.97 -40.73
N CYS A 2 13.57 -21.42 -40.20
CA CYS A 2 13.61 -20.13 -39.51
C CYS A 2 13.71 -20.42 -38.00
N ASN A 3 14.87 -20.14 -37.41
CA ASN A 3 15.07 -20.27 -35.97
C ASN A 3 14.40 -19.10 -35.28
N ILE A 4 13.26 -19.34 -34.65
CA ILE A 4 12.64 -18.38 -33.72
C ILE A 4 13.36 -18.56 -32.39
N LEU A 5 14.33 -17.69 -32.08
CA LEU A 5 14.86 -17.52 -30.72
C LEU A 5 13.73 -16.89 -29.89
N GLY A 6 13.08 -17.68 -29.05
CA GLY A 6 12.20 -17.17 -28.01
C GLY A 6 13.02 -16.37 -27.01
N ILE A 7 12.81 -15.07 -26.97
CA ILE A 7 13.33 -14.20 -25.91
C ILE A 7 12.53 -14.54 -24.65
N PHE A 8 13.09 -15.38 -23.77
CA PHE A 8 12.59 -15.52 -22.41
C PHE A 8 12.92 -14.23 -21.67
N VAL A 9 11.96 -13.31 -21.58
CA VAL A 9 12.03 -12.21 -20.63
C VAL A 9 11.86 -12.85 -19.25
N PHE A 10 12.97 -13.06 -18.54
CA PHE A 10 12.90 -13.34 -17.11
C PHE A 10 12.33 -12.09 -16.45
N MET A 11 11.06 -12.12 -16.06
CA MET A 11 10.52 -11.10 -15.15
C MET A 11 11.32 -11.23 -13.86
N GLU A 12 12.10 -10.20 -13.55
CA GLU A 12 12.85 -10.12 -12.30
C GLU A 12 11.85 -10.20 -11.14
N GLU A 13 12.06 -11.13 -10.22
CA GLU A 13 11.18 -11.33 -9.08
C GLU A 13 11.16 -10.06 -8.22
N GLU A 14 9.97 -9.56 -7.91
CA GLU A 14 9.81 -8.39 -7.05
C GLU A 14 10.37 -8.71 -5.64
N LYS A 15 11.34 -7.91 -5.19
CA LYS A 15 11.98 -8.08 -3.89
C LYS A 15 11.48 -7.05 -2.88
N VAL A 16 11.48 -7.44 -1.61
CA VAL A 16 11.21 -6.59 -0.46
C VAL A 16 12.47 -6.41 0.39
N VAL A 17 12.55 -5.30 1.12
CA VAL A 17 13.66 -4.97 2.01
C VAL A 17 13.39 -5.57 3.39
N LEU A 18 14.20 -6.54 3.82
CA LEU A 18 14.13 -7.13 5.15
C LEU A 18 14.69 -6.15 6.18
N VAL A 19 14.02 -6.05 7.33
CA VAL A 19 14.41 -5.13 8.41
C VAL A 19 14.32 -5.81 9.79
N ASP A 20 15.02 -5.22 10.76
CA ASP A 20 14.81 -5.51 12.16
C ASP A 20 13.71 -4.61 12.77
N LEU A 21 13.41 -4.81 14.08
CA LEU A 21 12.43 -4.01 14.81
C LEU A 21 12.80 -2.53 14.97
N LYS A 22 14.01 -2.13 14.57
CA LYS A 22 14.52 -0.74 14.58
C LYS A 22 14.63 -0.16 13.18
N ASP A 23 14.02 -0.84 12.18
CA ASP A 23 14.06 -0.45 10.76
C ASP A 23 15.48 -0.48 10.14
N GLN A 24 16.41 -1.26 10.72
CA GLN A 24 17.72 -1.46 10.12
C GLN A 24 17.62 -2.52 9.02
N GLN A 25 18.08 -2.17 7.81
CA GLN A 25 18.08 -3.11 6.70
C GLN A 25 18.99 -4.32 6.97
N LEU A 26 18.44 -5.51 6.80
CA LEU A 26 19.12 -6.79 6.97
C LEU A 26 19.50 -7.46 5.64
N GLY A 27 18.82 -7.07 4.55
CA GLY A 27 19.00 -7.62 3.21
C GLY A 27 17.74 -7.49 2.36
N THR A 28 17.61 -8.32 1.33
CA THR A 28 16.40 -8.41 0.49
C THR A 28 15.98 -9.86 0.31
N MET A 29 14.70 -10.08 0.02
CA MET A 29 14.12 -11.39 -0.26
C MET A 29 13.06 -11.25 -1.34
N GLY A 30 12.76 -12.32 -2.09
CA GLY A 30 11.60 -12.38 -2.97
C GLY A 30 10.31 -12.05 -2.21
N LYS A 31 9.46 -11.21 -2.78
CA LYS A 31 8.24 -10.75 -2.10
C LYS A 31 7.36 -11.92 -1.68
N MET A 32 7.11 -12.86 -2.58
CA MET A 32 6.27 -14.03 -2.25
C MET A 32 6.90 -14.87 -1.14
N GLU A 33 8.21 -15.11 -1.20
CA GLU A 33 8.93 -15.86 -0.18
C GLU A 33 8.86 -15.19 1.21
N ALA A 34 8.96 -13.85 1.26
CA ALA A 34 8.84 -13.08 2.51
C ALA A 34 7.44 -13.25 3.13
N HIS A 35 6.38 -13.20 2.32
CA HIS A 35 5.00 -13.39 2.76
C HIS A 35 4.70 -14.85 3.16
N GLU A 36 5.24 -15.85 2.43
CA GLU A 36 5.10 -17.28 2.79
C GLU A 36 5.76 -17.61 4.12
N LYS A 37 6.89 -16.97 4.41
CA LYS A 37 7.68 -17.21 5.61
C LYS A 37 7.37 -16.25 6.76
N ALA A 38 6.45 -15.31 6.57
CA ALA A 38 6.13 -14.24 7.53
C ALA A 38 7.36 -13.45 8.01
N ILE A 39 8.32 -13.17 7.12
CA ILE A 39 9.54 -12.43 7.47
C ILE A 39 9.24 -10.95 7.52
N LEU A 40 9.71 -10.28 8.61
CA LEU A 40 9.54 -8.84 8.77
C LEU A 40 10.26 -8.09 7.66
N HIS A 41 9.51 -7.29 6.92
CA HIS A 41 10.03 -6.50 5.81
C HIS A 41 9.41 -5.10 5.80
N ARG A 42 10.05 -4.17 5.10
CA ARG A 42 9.63 -2.78 5.02
C ARG A 42 8.52 -2.60 3.99
N ALA A 43 7.49 -1.86 4.39
CA ALA A 43 6.38 -1.47 3.55
C ALA A 43 6.04 0.01 3.75
N PHE A 44 5.14 0.53 2.94
CA PHE A 44 4.59 1.87 3.12
C PHE A 44 3.11 1.94 2.76
N SER A 45 2.42 2.86 3.43
CA SER A 45 1.03 3.22 3.18
C SER A 45 0.89 4.72 2.94
N VAL A 46 0.32 5.12 1.80
CA VAL A 46 0.06 6.51 1.45
C VAL A 46 -1.41 6.84 1.64
N PHE A 47 -1.68 8.00 2.23
CA PHE A 47 -3.00 8.57 2.46
C PHE A 47 -3.08 9.94 1.80
N ILE A 48 -3.97 10.14 0.83
CA ILE A 48 -4.20 11.44 0.18
C ILE A 48 -5.51 12.02 0.70
N LEU A 49 -5.42 13.24 1.25
CA LEU A 49 -6.57 14.02 1.70
C LEU A 49 -6.84 15.17 0.72
N ASN A 50 -8.12 15.49 0.51
CA ASN A 50 -8.52 16.68 -0.22
C ASN A 50 -8.78 17.87 0.73
N SER A 51 -9.08 19.05 0.15
CA SER A 51 -9.40 20.27 0.89
C SER A 51 -10.65 20.16 1.77
N LYS A 52 -11.53 19.17 1.50
CA LYS A 52 -12.72 18.85 2.30
C LYS A 52 -12.44 17.85 3.44
N LYS A 53 -11.17 17.47 3.64
CA LYS A 53 -10.74 16.44 4.60
C LYS A 53 -11.33 15.05 4.29
N GLU A 54 -11.56 14.76 3.03
CA GLU A 54 -11.93 13.42 2.58
C GLU A 54 -10.67 12.66 2.17
N LEU A 55 -10.63 11.36 2.50
CA LEU A 55 -9.57 10.44 2.12
C LEU A 55 -9.87 9.83 0.75
N LEU A 56 -8.87 9.83 -0.11
CA LEU A 56 -8.91 9.08 -1.37
C LEU A 56 -8.67 7.60 -1.08
N LEU A 57 -9.68 6.78 -1.31
CA LEU A 57 -9.61 5.33 -1.24
C LEU A 57 -9.44 4.76 -2.63
N GLN A 58 -8.69 3.66 -2.75
CA GLN A 58 -8.68 2.81 -3.94
C GLN A 58 -9.40 1.49 -3.67
N GLN A 59 -10.06 0.96 -4.70
CA GLN A 59 -10.51 -0.42 -4.74
C GLN A 59 -9.46 -1.22 -5.51
N ARG A 60 -8.94 -2.28 -4.91
CA ARG A 60 -7.90 -3.12 -5.52
C ARG A 60 -8.46 -3.84 -6.75
N ALA A 61 -7.67 -3.91 -7.81
CA ALA A 61 -8.05 -4.68 -9.01
C ALA A 61 -8.38 -6.14 -8.65
N PHE A 62 -9.35 -6.72 -9.36
CA PHE A 62 -9.78 -8.11 -9.12
C PHE A 62 -8.71 -9.15 -9.46
N GLY A 63 -7.68 -8.77 -10.23
CA GLY A 63 -6.53 -9.63 -10.57
C GLY A 63 -5.45 -9.74 -9.49
N LYS A 64 -5.59 -9.06 -8.35
CA LYS A 64 -4.59 -9.10 -7.27
C LYS A 64 -4.55 -10.47 -6.58
N TYR A 65 -3.35 -10.95 -6.23
CA TYR A 65 -3.10 -12.26 -5.63
C TYR A 65 -3.64 -12.41 -4.18
N HIS A 66 -3.86 -11.29 -3.46
CA HIS A 66 -4.61 -11.26 -2.20
C HIS A 66 -5.51 -10.03 -2.12
N SER A 67 -6.57 -10.12 -1.33
CA SER A 67 -7.54 -9.04 -1.09
C SER A 67 -8.07 -8.38 -2.37
N PRO A 68 -8.40 -9.15 -3.46
CA PRO A 68 -8.93 -8.57 -4.69
C PRO A 68 -10.27 -7.89 -4.44
N GLY A 69 -10.50 -6.74 -5.07
CA GLY A 69 -11.76 -6.00 -5.00
C GLY A 69 -12.02 -5.28 -3.67
N LEU A 70 -11.15 -5.41 -2.66
CA LEU A 70 -11.34 -4.71 -1.38
C LEU A 70 -10.90 -3.25 -1.46
N TRP A 71 -11.53 -2.41 -0.65
CA TRP A 71 -11.17 -1.01 -0.46
C TRP A 71 -9.97 -0.89 0.49
N THR A 72 -9.10 0.06 0.20
CA THR A 72 -7.91 0.34 1.01
C THR A 72 -7.56 1.83 0.97
N ASN A 73 -6.48 2.23 1.67
CA ASN A 73 -5.89 3.55 1.57
C ASN A 73 -5.47 3.88 0.13
N THR A 74 -4.98 5.09 -0.11
CA THR A 74 -4.74 5.58 -1.46
C THR A 74 -3.72 4.75 -2.24
N CYS A 75 -2.65 4.30 -1.59
CA CYS A 75 -1.65 3.39 -2.17
C CYS A 75 -0.89 2.68 -1.05
N CYS A 76 -0.55 1.41 -1.23
CA CYS A 76 0.33 0.66 -0.35
C CYS A 76 1.22 -0.28 -1.16
N SER A 77 2.50 -0.38 -0.80
CA SER A 77 3.47 -1.19 -1.52
C SER A 77 4.79 -1.31 -0.74
N HIS A 78 5.83 -1.76 -1.45
CA HIS A 78 7.17 -1.96 -0.92
C HIS A 78 8.20 -1.12 -1.68
N GLN A 79 9.30 -0.76 -0.99
CA GLN A 79 10.45 -0.13 -1.60
C GLN A 79 11.21 -1.17 -2.45
N ARG A 80 11.83 -0.69 -3.52
CA ARG A 80 12.91 -1.40 -4.18
C ARG A 80 14.21 -1.19 -3.41
N GLU A 81 15.15 -2.08 -3.59
CA GLU A 81 16.49 -1.93 -3.01
C GLU A 81 17.11 -0.59 -3.45
N GLY A 82 17.56 0.20 -2.48
CA GLY A 82 18.15 1.53 -2.72
C GLY A 82 17.16 2.69 -2.80
N GLU A 83 15.84 2.44 -2.84
CA GLU A 83 14.83 3.50 -2.73
C GLU A 83 14.63 3.94 -1.27
N THR A 84 14.42 5.21 -1.06
CA THR A 84 13.81 5.72 0.18
C THR A 84 12.31 5.45 0.18
N ASN A 85 11.67 5.50 1.36
CA ASN A 85 10.21 5.34 1.48
C ASN A 85 9.45 6.37 0.65
N LEU A 86 9.91 7.63 0.66
CA LEU A 86 9.29 8.72 -0.10
C LEU A 86 9.42 8.51 -1.61
N GLU A 87 10.57 8.09 -2.10
CA GLU A 87 10.77 7.80 -3.53
C GLU A 87 9.86 6.64 -3.99
N ALA A 88 9.80 5.56 -3.20
CA ALA A 88 8.92 4.43 -3.47
C ALA A 88 7.44 4.83 -3.43
N GLY A 89 7.03 5.64 -2.44
CA GLY A 89 5.69 6.20 -2.32
C GLY A 89 5.31 7.04 -3.53
N HIS A 90 6.16 7.96 -3.97
CA HIS A 90 5.94 8.77 -5.17
C HIS A 90 5.84 7.91 -6.44
N ARG A 91 6.74 6.94 -6.60
CA ARG A 91 6.72 6.02 -7.74
C ARG A 91 5.41 5.25 -7.83
N ARG A 92 5.00 4.59 -6.75
CA ARG A 92 3.78 3.77 -6.74
C ARG A 92 2.51 4.61 -6.84
N MET A 93 2.46 5.78 -6.21
CA MET A 93 1.35 6.73 -6.39
C MET A 93 1.16 7.12 -7.85
N MET A 94 2.26 7.35 -8.59
CA MET A 94 2.20 7.65 -10.00
C MET A 94 1.79 6.40 -10.82
N GLU A 95 2.35 5.22 -10.50
CA GLU A 95 2.06 3.97 -11.21
C GLU A 95 0.60 3.50 -11.03
N GLU A 96 0.03 3.63 -9.82
CA GLU A 96 -1.32 3.14 -9.50
C GLU A 96 -2.42 4.19 -9.71
N MET A 97 -2.16 5.42 -9.22
CA MET A 97 -3.18 6.47 -9.12
C MET A 97 -2.95 7.65 -10.09
N GLY A 98 -1.78 7.72 -10.74
CA GLY A 98 -1.42 8.84 -11.64
C GLY A 98 -1.34 10.19 -10.92
N ILE A 99 -1.10 10.21 -9.60
CA ILE A 99 -1.01 11.42 -8.77
C ILE A 99 0.45 11.64 -8.37
N SER A 100 0.90 12.89 -8.50
CA SER A 100 2.21 13.35 -8.03
C SER A 100 2.04 14.56 -7.12
N VAL A 101 2.19 14.35 -5.82
CA VAL A 101 2.10 15.40 -4.79
C VAL A 101 3.20 15.20 -3.75
N PRO A 102 3.64 16.25 -3.04
CA PRO A 102 4.56 16.08 -1.92
C PRO A 102 3.98 15.13 -0.87
N LEU A 103 4.77 14.15 -0.45
CA LEU A 103 4.45 13.22 0.63
C LEU A 103 5.25 13.57 1.88
N ARG A 104 4.68 13.31 3.05
CA ARG A 104 5.31 13.48 4.36
C ARG A 104 5.04 12.26 5.22
N GLU A 105 6.08 11.70 5.81
CA GLU A 105 5.94 10.62 6.79
C GLU A 105 5.23 11.12 8.06
N LEU A 106 4.33 10.30 8.58
CA LEU A 106 3.57 10.56 9.81
C LEU A 106 4.08 9.74 10.98
N PHE A 107 4.16 8.43 10.81
CA PHE A 107 4.61 7.46 11.81
C PHE A 107 4.94 6.13 11.16
N THR A 108 5.60 5.26 11.92
CA THR A 108 5.82 3.86 11.56
C THR A 108 5.14 2.95 12.57
N PHE A 109 4.81 1.74 12.17
CA PHE A 109 4.35 0.68 13.06
C PHE A 109 4.60 -0.69 12.45
N ILE A 110 4.59 -1.71 13.30
CA ILE A 110 4.72 -3.09 12.86
C ILE A 110 3.36 -3.75 13.02
N TYR A 111 2.97 -4.54 12.03
CA TYR A 111 1.79 -5.39 12.10
C TYR A 111 2.06 -6.76 11.47
N GLU A 112 1.23 -7.72 11.82
CA GLU A 112 1.21 -9.05 11.23
C GLU A 112 -0.24 -9.42 10.92
N ALA A 113 -0.48 -9.89 9.70
CA ALA A 113 -1.81 -10.29 9.24
C ALA A 113 -1.71 -11.52 8.32
N SER A 114 -2.32 -12.64 8.74
CA SER A 114 -2.38 -13.87 7.96
C SER A 114 -3.63 -13.91 7.09
N PHE A 115 -3.51 -14.52 5.90
CA PHE A 115 -4.58 -14.70 4.92
C PHE A 115 -4.90 -16.18 4.71
N ASP A 116 -6.11 -16.47 4.23
CA ASP A 116 -6.60 -17.84 4.00
C ASP A 116 -5.79 -18.61 2.95
N ASN A 117 -5.05 -17.92 2.07
CA ASN A 117 -4.19 -18.50 1.05
C ASN A 117 -2.79 -18.90 1.55
N GLY A 118 -2.54 -18.83 2.86
CA GLY A 118 -1.26 -19.20 3.49
C GLY A 118 -0.19 -18.11 3.46
N LEU A 119 -0.51 -16.91 2.97
CA LEU A 119 0.39 -15.76 3.02
C LEU A 119 0.21 -15.00 4.34
N THR A 120 1.26 -14.34 4.80
CA THR A 120 1.23 -13.47 5.97
C THR A 120 1.99 -12.18 5.66
N GLU A 121 1.32 -11.05 5.80
CA GLU A 121 2.00 -9.76 5.85
C GLU A 121 2.59 -9.57 7.24
N HIS A 122 3.91 -9.43 7.34
CA HIS A 122 4.62 -9.05 8.55
C HIS A 122 5.49 -7.85 8.18
N GLU A 123 4.95 -6.67 8.41
CA GLU A 123 5.47 -5.43 7.84
C GLU A 123 5.81 -4.39 8.89
N LEU A 124 6.95 -3.72 8.69
CA LEU A 124 7.25 -2.42 9.26
C LEU A 124 6.79 -1.37 8.25
N ASP A 125 5.60 -0.82 8.50
CA ASP A 125 4.90 0.09 7.59
C ASP A 125 5.21 1.55 7.90
N HIS A 126 5.64 2.30 6.87
CA HIS A 126 5.84 3.75 6.88
C HIS A 126 4.59 4.45 6.37
N VAL A 127 3.83 5.06 7.27
CA VAL A 127 2.60 5.77 6.93
C VAL A 127 2.92 7.19 6.48
N MET A 128 2.47 7.54 5.28
CA MET A 128 2.71 8.84 4.64
C MET A 128 1.40 9.54 4.32
N VAL A 129 1.42 10.87 4.31
CA VAL A 129 0.28 11.71 3.90
C VAL A 129 0.69 12.70 2.83
N GLY A 130 -0.22 12.95 1.90
CA GLY A 130 -0.17 14.01 0.90
C GLY A 130 -1.55 14.67 0.73
N TYR A 131 -1.61 15.71 -0.10
CA TYR A 131 -2.83 16.49 -0.32
C TYR A 131 -3.05 16.71 -1.80
N SER A 132 -4.29 16.46 -2.29
CA SER A 132 -4.72 16.72 -3.65
C SER A 132 -6.23 16.92 -3.69
N ASP A 133 -6.68 17.84 -4.53
CA ASP A 133 -8.10 17.98 -4.90
C ASP A 133 -8.41 17.34 -6.28
N GLU A 134 -7.40 16.76 -6.92
CA GLU A 134 -7.55 16.16 -8.25
C GLU A 134 -7.97 14.70 -8.13
N ASP A 135 -8.89 14.27 -8.99
CA ASP A 135 -9.23 12.88 -9.15
C ASP A 135 -8.08 12.11 -9.80
N PRO A 136 -7.83 10.86 -9.37
CA PRO A 136 -6.73 10.05 -9.88
C PRO A 136 -6.97 9.61 -11.33
N LYS A 137 -5.86 9.36 -12.04
CA LYS A 137 -5.82 8.63 -13.30
C LYS A 137 -5.39 7.20 -13.06
N ILE A 138 -6.33 6.38 -12.60
CA ILE A 138 -6.04 5.01 -12.14
C ILE A 138 -5.48 4.12 -13.26
N ASN A 139 -4.52 3.27 -12.89
CA ASN A 139 -4.08 2.14 -13.69
C ASN A 139 -4.98 0.94 -13.39
N THR A 140 -5.77 0.51 -14.37
CA THR A 140 -6.77 -0.56 -14.18
C THR A 140 -6.17 -1.95 -13.93
N ASP A 141 -4.87 -2.15 -14.18
CA ASP A 141 -4.18 -3.39 -13.81
C ASP A 141 -3.93 -3.47 -12.29
N GLU A 142 -3.92 -2.32 -11.60
CA GLU A 142 -3.65 -2.18 -10.18
C GLU A 142 -4.90 -1.82 -9.37
N VAL A 143 -5.76 -0.94 -9.92
CA VAL A 143 -6.87 -0.28 -9.23
C VAL A 143 -8.15 -0.40 -10.05
N GLU A 144 -9.19 -1.02 -9.50
CA GLU A 144 -10.50 -1.17 -10.12
C GLU A 144 -11.29 0.15 -10.12
N SER A 145 -11.26 0.85 -8.99
CA SER A 145 -12.05 2.07 -8.78
C SER A 145 -11.45 2.92 -7.66
N PHE A 146 -11.94 4.14 -7.52
CA PHE A 146 -11.59 5.03 -6.41
C PHE A 146 -12.83 5.75 -5.88
N LYS A 147 -12.73 6.28 -4.66
CA LYS A 147 -13.73 7.18 -4.07
C LYS A 147 -13.10 8.11 -3.05
N TRP A 148 -13.65 9.31 -2.93
CA TRP A 148 -13.40 10.22 -1.82
C TRP A 148 -14.40 9.94 -0.70
N MET A 149 -13.94 9.85 0.54
CA MET A 149 -14.80 9.60 1.69
C MET A 149 -14.32 10.39 2.91
N SER A 150 -15.23 11.09 3.60
CA SER A 150 -14.89 11.79 4.83
C SER A 150 -14.44 10.81 5.90
N LEU A 151 -13.46 11.21 6.72
CA LEU A 151 -12.87 10.33 7.75
C LEU A 151 -13.90 9.81 8.75
N ASP A 152 -14.91 10.64 9.12
CA ASP A 152 -15.96 10.25 10.06
C ASP A 152 -16.95 9.23 9.48
N VAL A 153 -17.26 9.35 8.18
CA VAL A 153 -18.09 8.37 7.47
C VAL A 153 -17.32 7.06 7.34
N LEU A 154 -16.05 7.13 6.94
CA LEU A 154 -15.19 5.97 6.79
C LEU A 154 -15.00 5.21 8.10
N LYS A 155 -14.83 5.91 9.22
CA LYS A 155 -14.74 5.28 10.54
C LYS A 155 -15.98 4.45 10.89
N LYS A 156 -17.17 4.94 10.55
CA LYS A 156 -18.44 4.21 10.77
C LYS A 156 -18.59 3.05 9.80
N ASP A 157 -18.13 3.24 8.56
CA ASP A 157 -18.25 2.24 7.50
C ASP A 157 -17.31 1.06 7.74
N LEU A 158 -16.08 1.28 8.20
CA LEU A 158 -15.14 0.23 8.62
C LEU A 158 -15.70 -0.67 9.73
N VAL A 159 -16.47 -0.10 10.66
CA VAL A 159 -17.14 -0.88 11.73
C VAL A 159 -18.34 -1.66 11.18
N LYS A 160 -19.10 -1.06 10.27
CA LYS A 160 -20.34 -1.66 9.74
C LYS A 160 -20.07 -2.73 8.69
N ASN A 161 -19.07 -2.50 7.83
CA ASN A 161 -18.75 -3.30 6.66
C ASN A 161 -17.25 -3.69 6.66
N PRO A 162 -16.73 -4.34 7.72
CA PRO A 162 -15.29 -4.61 7.85
C PRO A 162 -14.72 -5.49 6.71
N ASN A 163 -15.54 -6.36 6.14
CA ASN A 163 -15.14 -7.26 5.06
C ASN A 163 -14.99 -6.58 3.68
N ASP A 164 -15.41 -5.32 3.55
CA ASP A 164 -15.24 -4.54 2.33
C ASP A 164 -13.86 -3.89 2.24
N TYR A 165 -13.07 -3.98 3.32
CA TYR A 165 -11.79 -3.32 3.47
C TYR A 165 -10.64 -4.29 3.70
N THR A 166 -9.44 -3.89 3.29
CA THR A 166 -8.23 -4.69 3.57
C THR A 166 -7.89 -4.68 5.05
N VAL A 167 -7.30 -5.77 5.53
CA VAL A 167 -6.94 -5.95 6.95
C VAL A 167 -5.97 -4.86 7.42
N TRP A 168 -4.91 -4.59 6.65
CA TRP A 168 -3.92 -3.56 7.01
C TRP A 168 -4.53 -2.16 7.09
N PHE A 169 -5.44 -1.81 6.16
CA PHE A 169 -6.09 -0.51 6.19
C PHE A 169 -6.94 -0.35 7.47
N ALA A 170 -7.69 -1.37 7.88
CA ALA A 170 -8.44 -1.34 9.12
C ALA A 170 -7.53 -1.16 10.35
N ILE A 171 -6.35 -1.81 10.36
CA ILE A 171 -5.35 -1.67 11.43
C ILE A 171 -4.77 -0.25 11.49
N ILE A 172 -4.42 0.33 10.32
CA ILE A 172 -3.76 1.66 10.23
C ILE A 172 -4.73 2.79 10.53
N PHE A 173 -5.99 2.66 10.10
CA PHE A 173 -6.94 3.77 10.01
C PHE A 173 -7.15 4.51 11.34
N ASP A 174 -7.30 3.80 12.46
CA ASP A 174 -7.52 4.46 13.75
C ASP A 174 -6.32 5.33 14.18
N ARG A 175 -5.10 4.88 13.94
CA ARG A 175 -3.88 5.68 14.21
C ARG A 175 -3.79 6.88 13.28
N PHE A 176 -4.07 6.68 12.00
CA PHE A 176 -4.10 7.75 11.02
C PHE A 176 -5.15 8.81 11.39
N TYR A 177 -6.39 8.38 11.70
CA TYR A 177 -7.48 9.25 12.12
C TYR A 177 -7.11 10.11 13.33
N GLN A 178 -6.51 9.51 14.36
CA GLN A 178 -6.04 10.24 15.55
C GLN A 178 -4.93 11.25 15.21
N HIS A 179 -3.99 10.88 14.33
CA HIS A 179 -2.88 11.77 13.94
C HIS A 179 -3.37 13.00 13.19
N VAL A 180 -4.33 12.83 12.29
CA VAL A 180 -4.89 13.91 11.48
C VAL A 180 -5.76 14.84 12.33
N ASN A 181 -6.60 14.28 13.22
CA ASN A 181 -7.50 15.10 14.05
C ASN A 181 -6.81 15.82 15.22
N ASN A 182 -5.69 15.29 15.74
CA ASN A 182 -4.96 15.94 16.84
C ASN A 182 -3.96 17.03 16.38
N LYS A 183 -3.70 17.15 15.06
CA LYS A 183 -2.72 18.09 14.50
C LYS A 183 -3.33 19.10 13.52
N LEU A 184 -4.64 19.04 13.30
CA LEU A 184 -5.44 19.99 12.51
C LEU A 184 -6.45 20.72 13.40
#